data_f2bc449f7f75a2086565d16fed8826a8
#
_entry.id   f2bc449f7f75a2086565d16fed8826a8
#
_cell.length_a   1.000
_cell.length_b   1.000
_cell.length_c   1.000
_cell.angle_alpha   90.00
_cell.angle_beta   90.00
_cell.angle_gamma   90.00
#
_symmetry.space_group_name_H-M   'P 1'
#
loop_
_entity.id
_entity.type
_entity.pdbx_description
1 polymer ?
#
loop_
_entity_poly.entity_id
_entity_poly.type
_entity_poly.pdbx_seq_one_letter_code
_entity_poly.pdbx_strand_id
1 'polypeptide(L)'
;GRSVCTSNKEMVATYGAELLALAREHKAAFLFEASVGGGTPIITPMHQCLAANQISQIQGIVNGTTNFMLTKMKRENMGFDAALKIAQQLGYAETKDPGDDVDGRDACRKIAILSSLACGHHVYPDNIPARGIRDVAVEDVKAAEQLDCAIKLIAWYHENPEGAADAFSAGVEPMLVPESNQLAGVNDVFNAVLMQGDMLGDVVFYGKGAGKLPTASAVVADVIDALKDGSKIHDSLFWKPAEKLDHQLMDTARYSYYIRTAGVPAAALPNV
;
A
#
# COMPACT_ATOMS: atom_id res chain seq x y z
N GLY A 1 7.52 24.40 -18.23
CA GLY A 1 6.22 24.06 -18.69
C GLY A 1 6.07 22.83 -19.56
N ARG A 2 6.68 21.67 -19.19
CA ARG A 2 6.37 20.38 -19.83
C ARG A 2 5.71 19.50 -18.80
N SER A 3 4.60 18.82 -19.15
CA SER A 3 3.94 17.83 -18.31
C SER A 3 4.78 16.58 -18.19
N VAL A 4 4.70 15.91 -17.05
CA VAL A 4 5.45 14.68 -16.72
C VAL A 4 4.46 13.60 -16.30
N CYS A 5 4.57 12.41 -16.89
CA CYS A 5 3.88 11.20 -16.48
C CYS A 5 4.92 10.18 -16.03
N THR A 6 4.78 9.61 -14.83
CA THR A 6 5.83 8.77 -14.25
C THR A 6 5.26 7.54 -13.52
N SER A 7 6.02 6.44 -13.54
CA SER A 7 5.78 5.26 -12.70
C SER A 7 6.77 5.17 -11.52
N ASN A 8 7.61 6.18 -11.34
CA ASN A 8 8.65 6.15 -10.32
C ASN A 8 8.10 6.47 -8.93
N LYS A 9 7.65 5.43 -8.23
CA LYS A 9 7.11 5.53 -6.86
C LYS A 9 8.09 6.12 -5.85
N GLU A 10 9.39 5.84 -5.99
CA GLU A 10 10.44 6.38 -5.12
C GLU A 10 10.48 7.90 -5.18
N MET A 11 10.51 8.43 -6.40
CA MET A 11 10.53 9.87 -6.64
C MET A 11 9.25 10.54 -6.13
N VAL A 12 8.09 9.93 -6.38
CA VAL A 12 6.79 10.49 -5.94
C VAL A 12 6.66 10.45 -4.41
N ALA A 13 7.04 9.35 -3.78
CA ALA A 13 6.96 9.19 -2.33
C ALA A 13 7.93 10.12 -1.58
N THR A 14 9.10 10.41 -2.17
CA THR A 14 10.14 11.21 -1.52
C THR A 14 9.98 12.70 -1.78
N TYR A 15 9.64 13.08 -3.04
CA TYR A 15 9.65 14.46 -3.50
C TYR A 15 8.29 14.94 -4.03
N GLY A 16 7.23 14.19 -3.80
CA GLY A 16 5.92 14.44 -4.41
C GLY A 16 5.39 15.85 -4.13
N ALA A 17 5.49 16.34 -2.89
CA ALA A 17 5.04 17.69 -2.54
C ALA A 17 5.78 18.78 -3.33
N GLU A 18 7.11 18.67 -3.43
CA GLU A 18 7.94 19.63 -4.17
C GLU A 18 7.64 19.58 -5.68
N LEU A 19 7.52 18.37 -6.23
CA LEU A 19 7.24 18.17 -7.66
C LEU A 19 5.84 18.66 -8.06
N LEU A 20 4.84 18.43 -7.22
CA LEU A 20 3.48 18.94 -7.42
C LEU A 20 3.43 20.45 -7.32
N ALA A 21 4.11 21.05 -6.34
CA ALA A 21 4.19 22.51 -6.19
C ALA A 21 4.87 23.15 -7.42
N LEU A 22 6.00 22.56 -7.87
CA LEU A 22 6.73 23.02 -9.06
C LEU A 22 5.87 22.89 -10.33
N ALA A 23 5.19 21.76 -10.50
CA ALA A 23 4.29 21.55 -11.63
C ALA A 23 3.17 22.59 -11.67
N ARG A 24 2.57 22.89 -10.52
CA ARG A 24 1.52 23.90 -10.36
C ARG A 24 2.03 25.31 -10.70
N GLU A 25 3.21 25.70 -10.18
CA GLU A 25 3.84 26.98 -10.47
C GLU A 25 4.04 27.18 -11.98
N HIS A 26 4.48 26.13 -12.67
CA HIS A 26 4.76 26.17 -14.10
C HIS A 26 3.57 25.77 -14.99
N LYS A 27 2.37 25.61 -14.43
CA LYS A 27 1.15 25.19 -15.14
C LYS A 27 1.36 23.95 -15.99
N ALA A 28 2.08 22.96 -15.44
CA ALA A 28 2.37 21.67 -16.04
C ALA A 28 1.70 20.54 -15.25
N ALA A 29 1.27 19.47 -15.88
CA ALA A 29 0.76 18.30 -15.18
C ALA A 29 1.92 17.44 -14.67
N PHE A 30 1.79 16.93 -13.44
CA PHE A 30 2.63 15.88 -12.89
C PHE A 30 1.74 14.71 -12.49
N LEU A 31 1.71 13.65 -13.30
CA LEU A 31 0.81 12.52 -13.17
C LEU A 31 1.61 11.25 -12.88
N PHE A 32 1.06 10.39 -12.02
CA PHE A 32 1.80 9.25 -11.50
C PHE A 32 0.91 8.04 -11.16
N GLU A 33 -0.18 7.82 -11.90
CA GLU A 33 -1.09 6.67 -11.70
C GLU A 33 -0.31 5.35 -11.61
N ALA A 34 0.68 5.17 -12.49
CA ALA A 34 1.49 3.95 -12.54
C ALA A 34 2.45 3.77 -11.35
N SER A 35 2.55 4.71 -10.43
CA SER A 35 3.41 4.62 -9.24
C SER A 35 2.82 3.72 -8.15
N VAL A 36 1.48 3.55 -8.12
CA VAL A 36 0.78 2.69 -7.17
C VAL A 36 -0.18 1.77 -7.93
N GLY A 37 -0.14 0.46 -7.64
CA GLY A 37 -1.08 -0.50 -8.22
C GLY A 37 -0.81 -0.90 -9.67
N GLY A 38 0.19 -0.35 -10.33
CA GLY A 38 0.56 -0.69 -11.70
C GLY A 38 -0.59 -0.50 -12.68
N GLY A 39 -1.26 -1.59 -13.05
CA GLY A 39 -2.42 -1.54 -13.95
C GLY A 39 -3.77 -1.44 -13.25
N THR A 40 -3.79 -1.41 -11.92
CA THR A 40 -5.01 -1.19 -11.14
C THR A 40 -5.20 0.30 -10.93
N PRO A 41 -6.24 0.95 -11.50
CA PRO A 41 -6.45 2.38 -11.30
C PRO A 41 -6.80 2.66 -9.84
N ILE A 42 -6.03 3.54 -9.19
CA ILE A 42 -6.18 3.86 -7.76
C ILE A 42 -6.12 5.36 -7.53
N ILE A 43 -5.10 6.05 -8.04
CA ILE A 43 -4.86 7.47 -7.77
C ILE A 43 -5.93 8.33 -8.42
N THR A 44 -6.19 8.14 -9.70
CA THR A 44 -7.22 8.87 -10.44
C THR A 44 -8.62 8.64 -9.86
N PRO A 45 -9.07 7.39 -9.60
CA PRO A 45 -10.33 7.16 -8.90
C PRO A 45 -10.41 7.82 -7.53
N MET A 46 -9.35 7.74 -6.73
CA MET A 46 -9.32 8.35 -5.40
C MET A 46 -9.57 9.85 -5.46
N HIS A 47 -8.90 10.53 -6.36
CA HIS A 47 -8.96 11.98 -6.47
C HIS A 47 -10.16 12.48 -7.32
N GLN A 48 -10.71 11.69 -8.26
CA GLN A 48 -11.83 12.11 -9.10
C GLN A 48 -13.16 11.48 -8.68
N CYS A 49 -13.19 10.14 -8.56
CA CYS A 49 -14.44 9.43 -8.29
C CYS A 49 -14.83 9.48 -6.80
N LEU A 50 -13.83 9.50 -5.91
CA LEU A 50 -14.04 9.54 -4.47
C LEU A 50 -13.90 10.95 -3.87
N ALA A 51 -13.72 11.98 -4.69
CA ALA A 51 -13.47 13.36 -4.27
C ALA A 51 -14.54 13.98 -3.35
N ALA A 52 -15.75 13.43 -3.34
CA ALA A 52 -16.84 13.88 -2.44
C ALA A 52 -16.78 13.20 -1.06
N ASN A 53 -15.85 12.26 -0.83
CA ASN A 53 -15.76 11.49 0.41
C ASN A 53 -14.50 11.89 1.19
N GLN A 54 -14.60 11.85 2.51
CA GLN A 54 -13.45 11.80 3.39
C GLN A 54 -13.00 10.34 3.49
N ILE A 55 -11.75 10.08 3.14
CA ILE A 55 -11.18 8.73 3.18
C ILE A 55 -10.65 8.48 4.60
N SER A 56 -11.38 7.71 5.37
CA SER A 56 -11.03 7.40 6.75
C SER A 56 -10.06 6.22 6.88
N GLN A 57 -10.06 5.30 5.90
CA GLN A 57 -9.21 4.11 5.93
C GLN A 57 -8.79 3.68 4.54
N ILE A 58 -7.53 3.22 4.44
CA ILE A 58 -7.00 2.52 3.28
C ILE A 58 -6.34 1.24 3.77
N GLN A 59 -6.64 0.12 3.14
CA GLN A 59 -5.97 -1.16 3.36
C GLN A 59 -5.60 -1.75 1.99
N GLY A 60 -4.33 -2.09 1.78
CA GLY A 60 -3.88 -2.53 0.46
C GLY A 60 -2.94 -3.72 0.49
N ILE A 61 -3.22 -4.70 -0.35
CA ILE A 61 -2.25 -5.68 -0.82
C ILE A 61 -1.62 -5.07 -2.08
N VAL A 62 -0.50 -4.35 -1.89
CA VAL A 62 0.11 -3.52 -2.94
C VAL A 62 1.45 -4.07 -3.45
N ASN A 63 1.87 -5.23 -2.95
CA ASN A 63 3.06 -5.94 -3.41
C ASN A 63 2.70 -7.36 -3.88
N GLY A 64 2.77 -7.60 -5.18
CA GLY A 64 2.39 -8.89 -5.79
C GLY A 64 3.35 -10.03 -5.44
N THR A 65 4.64 -9.75 -5.22
CA THR A 65 5.65 -10.75 -4.86
C THR A 65 5.34 -11.37 -3.50
N THR A 66 5.14 -10.55 -2.48
CA THR A 66 4.82 -11.02 -1.12
C THR A 66 3.47 -11.72 -1.06
N ASN A 67 2.47 -11.19 -1.78
CA ASN A 67 1.17 -11.85 -1.85
C ASN A 67 1.23 -13.22 -2.54
N PHE A 68 2.02 -13.35 -3.61
CA PHE A 68 2.31 -14.64 -4.25
C PHE A 68 2.99 -15.61 -3.27
N MET A 69 4.02 -15.16 -2.54
CA MET A 69 4.73 -16.01 -1.57
C MET A 69 3.78 -16.49 -0.47
N LEU A 70 3.00 -15.61 0.16
CA LEU A 70 2.01 -15.97 1.18
C LEU A 70 0.93 -16.91 0.64
N THR A 71 0.50 -16.73 -0.62
CA THR A 71 -0.43 -17.64 -1.29
C THR A 71 0.18 -19.04 -1.44
N LYS A 72 1.45 -19.13 -1.84
CA LYS A 72 2.18 -20.40 -1.95
C LYS A 72 2.37 -21.08 -0.60
N MET A 73 2.77 -20.30 0.42
CA MET A 73 2.92 -20.81 1.77
C MET A 73 1.61 -21.45 2.29
N LYS A 74 0.47 -20.78 2.05
CA LYS A 74 -0.86 -21.30 2.42
C LYS A 74 -1.24 -22.54 1.61
N ARG A 75 -1.23 -22.47 0.27
CA ARG A 75 -1.76 -23.55 -0.58
C ARG A 75 -0.89 -24.81 -0.62
N GLU A 76 0.42 -24.64 -0.55
CA GLU A 76 1.40 -25.73 -0.71
C GLU A 76 2.09 -26.11 0.61
N ASN A 77 1.68 -25.49 1.72
CA ASN A 77 2.20 -25.75 3.07
C ASN A 77 3.74 -25.68 3.12
N MET A 78 4.32 -24.66 2.49
CA MET A 78 5.77 -24.49 2.38
C MET A 78 6.26 -23.30 3.20
N GLY A 79 7.55 -23.32 3.58
CA GLY A 79 8.20 -22.24 4.31
C GLY A 79 8.56 -21.07 3.40
N PHE A 80 8.91 -19.93 4.04
CA PHE A 80 9.30 -18.69 3.39
C PHE A 80 10.39 -18.87 2.33
N ASP A 81 11.50 -19.55 2.65
CA ASP A 81 12.64 -19.72 1.73
C ASP A 81 12.26 -20.49 0.45
N ALA A 82 11.40 -21.50 0.59
CA ALA A 82 10.91 -22.26 -0.55
C ALA A 82 9.99 -21.41 -1.44
N ALA A 83 9.09 -20.64 -0.85
CA ALA A 83 8.22 -19.72 -1.56
C ALA A 83 9.02 -18.61 -2.26
N LEU A 84 10.04 -18.05 -1.60
CA LEU A 84 10.94 -17.05 -2.18
C LEU A 84 11.69 -17.59 -3.39
N LYS A 85 12.24 -18.83 -3.28
CA LYS A 85 12.95 -19.46 -4.39
C LYS A 85 12.06 -19.63 -5.63
N ILE A 86 10.79 -19.99 -5.43
CA ILE A 86 9.82 -20.10 -6.54
C ILE A 86 9.53 -18.71 -7.13
N ALA A 87 9.33 -17.70 -6.29
CA ALA A 87 9.11 -16.32 -6.76
C ALA A 87 10.30 -15.81 -7.58
N GLN A 88 11.53 -16.11 -7.18
CA GLN A 88 12.75 -15.76 -7.92
C GLN A 88 12.85 -16.51 -9.25
N GLN A 89 12.56 -17.80 -9.29
CA GLN A 89 12.54 -18.60 -10.53
C GLN A 89 11.52 -18.10 -11.55
N LEU A 90 10.39 -17.58 -11.09
CA LEU A 90 9.34 -17.00 -11.94
C LEU A 90 9.60 -15.54 -12.30
N GLY A 91 10.67 -14.93 -11.77
CA GLY A 91 11.02 -13.53 -12.01
C GLY A 91 10.14 -12.51 -11.28
N TYR A 92 9.47 -12.92 -10.22
CA TYR A 92 8.67 -12.04 -9.37
C TYR A 92 9.51 -11.34 -8.29
N ALA A 93 10.53 -12.02 -7.77
CA ALA A 93 11.48 -11.46 -6.81
C ALA A 93 12.89 -11.37 -7.39
N GLU A 94 13.64 -10.36 -6.99
CA GLU A 94 15.04 -10.26 -7.35
C GLU A 94 15.87 -11.37 -6.69
N THR A 95 16.84 -11.92 -7.45
CA THR A 95 17.69 -13.01 -6.95
C THR A 95 18.79 -12.53 -6.03
N LYS A 96 19.25 -11.29 -6.19
CA LYS A 96 20.37 -10.72 -5.44
C LYS A 96 19.92 -10.09 -4.13
N ASP A 97 18.88 -9.27 -4.17
CA ASP A 97 18.32 -8.60 -2.99
C ASP A 97 16.79 -8.48 -3.10
N PRO A 98 16.02 -9.43 -2.56
CA PRO A 98 14.56 -9.36 -2.54
C PRO A 98 14.01 -8.42 -1.46
N GLY A 99 14.88 -7.73 -0.71
CA GLY A 99 14.49 -6.97 0.48
C GLY A 99 13.48 -5.85 0.19
N ASP A 100 13.49 -5.26 -1.01
CA ASP A 100 12.52 -4.22 -1.36
C ASP A 100 11.08 -4.74 -1.27
N ASP A 101 10.86 -5.98 -1.69
CA ASP A 101 9.57 -6.67 -1.59
C ASP A 101 9.33 -7.23 -0.18
N VAL A 102 10.21 -8.16 0.25
CA VAL A 102 9.93 -9.01 1.42
C VAL A 102 10.05 -8.29 2.76
N ASP A 103 10.75 -7.14 2.82
CA ASP A 103 10.84 -6.29 4.01
C ASP A 103 9.75 -5.20 4.02
N GLY A 104 8.90 -5.13 2.98
CA GLY A 104 7.77 -4.21 2.90
C GLY A 104 8.11 -2.80 2.41
N ARG A 105 9.34 -2.53 1.96
CA ARG A 105 9.78 -1.19 1.53
C ARG A 105 9.03 -0.69 0.29
N ASP A 106 8.77 -1.56 -0.69
CA ASP A 106 7.93 -1.23 -1.85
C ASP A 106 6.51 -0.84 -1.44
N ALA A 107 5.90 -1.63 -0.55
CA ALA A 107 4.56 -1.35 -0.02
C ALA A 107 4.51 -0.05 0.80
N CYS A 108 5.59 0.23 1.54
CA CYS A 108 5.74 1.45 2.34
C CYS A 108 5.72 2.72 1.45
N ARG A 109 6.46 2.74 0.35
CA ARG A 109 6.42 3.88 -0.59
C ARG A 109 5.02 4.09 -1.19
N LYS A 110 4.33 3.00 -1.51
CA LYS A 110 2.99 3.08 -2.09
C LYS A 110 1.96 3.60 -1.10
N ILE A 111 1.99 3.13 0.15
CA ILE A 111 1.06 3.65 1.16
C ILE A 111 1.40 5.10 1.54
N ALA A 112 2.66 5.52 1.50
CA ALA A 112 3.04 6.92 1.70
C ALA A 112 2.36 7.84 0.67
N ILE A 113 2.34 7.43 -0.60
CA ILE A 113 1.66 8.18 -1.67
C ILE A 113 0.15 8.23 -1.42
N LEU A 114 -0.48 7.09 -1.11
CA LEU A 114 -1.92 7.03 -0.87
C LEU A 114 -2.33 7.81 0.39
N SER A 115 -1.53 7.72 1.46
CA SER A 115 -1.73 8.49 2.69
C SER A 115 -1.63 10.00 2.43
N SER A 116 -0.64 10.43 1.63
CA SER A 116 -0.47 11.84 1.26
C SER A 116 -1.69 12.39 0.51
N LEU A 117 -2.29 11.57 -0.35
CA LEU A 117 -3.53 11.91 -1.05
C LEU A 117 -4.73 11.97 -0.11
N ALA A 118 -4.82 11.05 0.86
CA ALA A 118 -5.94 10.97 1.81
C ALA A 118 -5.93 12.13 2.80
N CYS A 119 -4.78 12.40 3.43
CA CYS A 119 -4.67 13.46 4.45
C CYS A 119 -4.37 14.86 3.88
N GLY A 120 -4.01 14.96 2.58
CA GLY A 120 -3.69 16.24 1.94
C GLY A 120 -2.32 16.83 2.33
N HIS A 121 -1.46 16.08 3.02
CA HIS A 121 -0.12 16.46 3.44
C HIS A 121 0.90 15.40 3.04
N HIS A 122 2.15 15.81 2.83
CA HIS A 122 3.20 14.86 2.43
C HIS A 122 3.54 13.89 3.57
N VAL A 123 3.38 12.61 3.31
CA VAL A 123 3.74 11.51 4.21
C VAL A 123 5.03 10.88 3.71
N TYR A 124 6.09 10.97 4.49
CA TYR A 124 7.40 10.44 4.12
C TYR A 124 7.47 8.93 4.41
N PRO A 125 7.95 8.11 3.45
CA PRO A 125 8.10 6.66 3.68
C PRO A 125 8.94 6.31 4.91
N ASP A 126 9.99 7.09 5.19
CA ASP A 126 10.88 6.89 6.34
C ASP A 126 10.17 7.01 7.71
N ASN A 127 9.01 7.66 7.74
CA ASN A 127 8.20 7.82 8.95
C ASN A 127 7.17 6.71 9.15
N ILE A 128 7.00 5.83 8.16
CA ILE A 128 6.02 4.74 8.21
C ILE A 128 6.69 3.47 8.73
N PRO A 129 6.26 2.90 9.86
CA PRO A 129 6.76 1.62 10.32
C PRO A 129 6.44 0.54 9.29
N ALA A 130 7.46 -0.22 8.90
CA ALA A 130 7.32 -1.30 7.94
C ALA A 130 7.91 -2.59 8.50
N ARG A 131 7.10 -3.64 8.55
CA ARG A 131 7.49 -5.00 8.88
C ARG A 131 7.13 -5.91 7.70
N GLY A 132 8.12 -6.60 7.17
CA GLY A 132 7.94 -7.54 6.06
C GLY A 132 7.47 -8.93 6.50
N ILE A 133 7.59 -9.89 5.58
CA ILE A 133 7.08 -11.27 5.76
C ILE A 133 8.16 -12.29 6.11
N ARG A 134 9.42 -11.88 6.34
CA ARG A 134 10.54 -12.84 6.60
C ARG A 134 10.30 -13.74 7.81
N ASP A 135 9.66 -13.21 8.84
CA ASP A 135 9.41 -13.92 10.09
C ASP A 135 8.13 -14.78 10.06
N VAL A 136 7.37 -14.72 8.96
CA VAL A 136 6.16 -15.53 8.81
C VAL A 136 6.54 -16.98 8.56
N ALA A 137 6.17 -17.85 9.48
CA ALA A 137 6.42 -19.27 9.40
C ALA A 137 5.19 -20.06 8.91
N VAL A 138 5.39 -21.33 8.56
CA VAL A 138 4.29 -22.22 8.18
C VAL A 138 3.30 -22.44 9.33
N GLU A 139 3.80 -22.43 10.56
CA GLU A 139 3.01 -22.54 11.78
C GLU A 139 2.03 -21.36 11.93
N ASP A 140 2.46 -20.14 11.54
CA ASP A 140 1.62 -18.95 11.58
C ASP A 140 0.49 -19.05 10.55
N VAL A 141 0.82 -19.57 9.35
CA VAL A 141 -0.18 -19.79 8.29
C VAL A 141 -1.24 -20.79 8.73
N LYS A 142 -0.83 -21.90 9.37
CA LYS A 142 -1.76 -22.90 9.91
C LYS A 142 -2.62 -22.35 11.05
N ALA A 143 -2.02 -21.53 11.92
CA ALA A 143 -2.78 -20.89 13.00
C ALA A 143 -3.80 -19.90 12.44
N ALA A 144 -3.45 -19.14 11.40
CA ALA A 144 -4.37 -18.24 10.71
C ALA A 144 -5.57 -19.00 10.13
N GLU A 145 -5.33 -20.14 9.47
CA GLU A 145 -6.41 -20.99 8.92
C GLU A 145 -7.36 -21.51 10.01
N GLN A 146 -6.83 -21.86 11.19
CA GLN A 146 -7.66 -22.29 12.33
C GLN A 146 -8.53 -21.16 12.91
N LEU A 147 -8.15 -19.92 12.63
CA LEU A 147 -8.87 -18.70 13.03
C LEU A 147 -9.75 -18.15 11.90
N ASP A 148 -9.99 -18.90 10.82
CA ASP A 148 -10.69 -18.48 9.62
C ASP A 148 -10.12 -17.18 9.04
N CYS A 149 -8.77 -17.08 9.03
CA CYS A 149 -8.02 -15.93 8.52
C CYS A 149 -7.01 -16.33 7.44
N ALA A 150 -6.62 -15.35 6.65
CA ALA A 150 -5.45 -15.42 5.77
C ALA A 150 -4.37 -14.44 6.26
N ILE A 151 -3.09 -14.81 6.20
CA ILE A 151 -2.00 -13.86 6.39
C ILE A 151 -1.79 -13.08 5.10
N LYS A 152 -1.84 -11.74 5.18
CA LYS A 152 -1.54 -10.82 4.08
C LYS A 152 -0.56 -9.74 4.54
N LEU A 153 0.34 -9.31 3.66
CA LEU A 153 1.11 -8.08 3.90
C LEU A 153 0.21 -6.91 3.55
N ILE A 154 -0.26 -6.20 4.58
CA ILE A 154 -1.17 -5.07 4.42
C ILE A 154 -0.39 -3.77 4.60
N ALA A 155 -0.48 -2.91 3.59
CA ALA A 155 -0.15 -1.51 3.70
C ALA A 155 -1.42 -0.75 4.07
N TRP A 156 -1.40 0.02 5.16
CA TRP A 156 -2.61 0.61 5.70
C TRP A 156 -2.42 2.08 6.10
N TYR A 157 -3.52 2.82 6.03
CA TYR A 157 -3.71 4.17 6.54
C TYR A 157 -5.01 4.21 7.31
N HIS A 158 -5.02 4.90 8.42
CA HIS A 158 -6.23 5.12 9.23
C HIS A 158 -6.23 6.56 9.74
N GLU A 159 -7.29 7.31 9.43
CA GLU A 159 -7.53 8.62 10.01
C GLU A 159 -7.89 8.47 11.49
N ASN A 160 -7.36 9.34 12.34
CA ASN A 160 -7.70 9.34 13.76
C ASN A 160 -8.70 10.45 14.08
N PRO A 161 -10.02 10.17 14.13
CA PRO A 161 -11.04 11.18 14.35
C PRO A 161 -11.02 11.78 15.76
N GLU A 162 -10.37 11.12 16.73
CA GLU A 162 -10.24 11.60 18.12
C GLU A 162 -8.96 12.40 18.34
N GLY A 163 -8.08 12.49 17.34
CA GLY A 163 -6.81 13.21 17.40
C GLY A 163 -6.94 14.70 17.08
N ALA A 164 -5.79 15.38 17.02
CA ALA A 164 -5.72 16.71 16.44
C ALA A 164 -6.19 16.66 14.98
N ALA A 165 -6.68 17.78 14.45
CA ALA A 165 -6.99 17.88 13.03
C ALA A 165 -5.78 17.38 12.22
N ASP A 166 -6.02 16.49 11.24
CA ASP A 166 -5.01 15.83 10.42
C ASP A 166 -4.21 14.69 11.10
N ALA A 167 -4.64 14.19 12.28
CA ALA A 167 -4.02 13.03 12.89
C ALA A 167 -4.38 11.73 12.13
N PHE A 168 -3.37 10.96 11.79
CA PHE A 168 -3.53 9.66 11.14
C PHE A 168 -2.45 8.68 11.59
N SER A 169 -2.68 7.41 11.31
CA SER A 169 -1.69 6.34 11.46
C SER A 169 -1.52 5.62 10.13
N ALA A 170 -0.31 5.16 9.82
CA ALA A 170 -0.04 4.34 8.64
C ALA A 170 1.05 3.32 8.95
N GLY A 171 1.03 2.20 8.26
CA GLY A 171 2.01 1.13 8.46
C GLY A 171 2.00 0.09 7.34
N VAL A 172 2.98 -0.80 7.40
CA VAL A 172 3.07 -2.00 6.55
C VAL A 172 3.42 -3.17 7.44
N GLU A 173 2.56 -4.18 7.50
CA GLU A 173 2.82 -5.36 8.32
C GLU A 173 2.01 -6.59 7.88
N PRO A 174 2.48 -7.80 8.21
CA PRO A 174 1.68 -9.00 8.06
C PRO A 174 0.49 -8.95 9.02
N MET A 175 -0.71 -9.09 8.48
CA MET A 175 -1.95 -9.10 9.25
C MET A 175 -2.73 -10.40 9.06
N LEU A 176 -3.45 -10.82 10.10
CA LEU A 176 -4.50 -11.82 10.03
C LEU A 176 -5.75 -11.15 9.45
N VAL A 177 -6.07 -11.47 8.21
CA VAL A 177 -7.24 -10.94 7.51
C VAL A 177 -8.35 -11.98 7.54
N PRO A 178 -9.50 -11.71 8.19
CA PRO A 178 -10.62 -12.64 8.24
C PRO A 178 -11.09 -13.04 6.83
N GLU A 179 -11.46 -14.29 6.62
CA GLU A 179 -11.93 -14.78 5.31
C GLU A 179 -13.21 -14.07 4.83
N SER A 180 -13.94 -13.41 5.73
CA SER A 180 -15.07 -12.53 5.41
C SER A 180 -14.67 -11.18 4.80
N ASN A 181 -13.40 -10.77 4.94
CA ASN A 181 -12.87 -9.54 4.36
C ASN A 181 -12.48 -9.77 2.90
N GLN A 182 -12.82 -8.82 2.02
CA GLN A 182 -12.56 -8.90 0.58
C GLN A 182 -11.07 -9.10 0.24
N LEU A 183 -10.16 -8.60 1.09
CA LEU A 183 -8.73 -8.73 0.88
C LEU A 183 -8.20 -10.15 1.13
N ALA A 184 -8.88 -10.98 1.94
CA ALA A 184 -8.46 -12.35 2.22
C ALA A 184 -8.40 -13.21 0.94
N GLY A 185 -9.36 -13.01 0.04
CA GLY A 185 -9.47 -13.72 -1.24
C GLY A 185 -8.50 -13.26 -2.33
N VAL A 186 -7.72 -12.20 -2.11
CA VAL A 186 -6.74 -11.70 -3.07
C VAL A 186 -5.49 -12.58 -3.06
N ASN A 187 -5.26 -13.34 -4.10
CA ASN A 187 -4.20 -14.35 -4.17
C ASN A 187 -3.22 -14.11 -5.33
N ASP A 188 -2.13 -14.87 -5.31
CA ASP A 188 -1.09 -14.86 -6.33
C ASP A 188 -0.47 -13.46 -6.50
N VAL A 189 -0.22 -13.01 -7.72
CA VAL A 189 0.41 -11.71 -8.01
C VAL A 189 -0.58 -10.55 -8.06
N PHE A 190 -1.83 -10.77 -7.70
CA PHE A 190 -2.84 -9.72 -7.73
C PHE A 190 -2.71 -8.77 -6.55
N ASN A 191 -3.07 -7.53 -6.82
CA ASN A 191 -3.18 -6.46 -5.83
C ASN A 191 -4.64 -6.10 -5.61
N ALA A 192 -4.94 -5.59 -4.43
CA ALA A 192 -6.21 -4.93 -4.14
C ALA A 192 -6.00 -3.83 -3.12
N VAL A 193 -6.75 -2.75 -3.26
CA VAL A 193 -6.81 -1.64 -2.30
C VAL A 193 -8.26 -1.42 -1.92
N LEU A 194 -8.56 -1.60 -0.64
CA LEU A 194 -9.83 -1.25 -0.03
C LEU A 194 -9.71 0.15 0.54
N MET A 195 -10.65 1.02 0.21
CA MET A 195 -10.79 2.35 0.75
C MET A 195 -12.16 2.51 1.39
N GLN A 196 -12.20 3.12 2.56
CA GLN A 196 -13.44 3.44 3.25
C GLN A 196 -13.68 4.95 3.19
N GLY A 197 -14.80 5.32 2.60
CA GLY A 197 -15.28 6.70 2.55
C GLY A 197 -16.49 6.90 3.46
N ASP A 198 -16.64 8.10 4.00
CA ASP A 198 -17.71 8.44 4.94
C ASP A 198 -19.13 8.29 4.36
N MET A 199 -19.30 8.60 3.06
CA MET A 199 -20.61 8.49 2.40
C MET A 199 -20.77 7.22 1.57
N LEU A 200 -19.68 6.70 1.01
CA LEU A 200 -19.72 5.58 0.07
C LEU A 200 -19.54 4.22 0.77
N GLY A 201 -18.94 4.20 1.96
CA GLY A 201 -18.52 2.97 2.62
C GLY A 201 -17.30 2.35 1.96
N ASP A 202 -17.26 1.02 1.88
CA ASP A 202 -16.10 0.29 1.37
C ASP A 202 -16.11 0.19 -0.16
N VAL A 203 -14.97 0.55 -0.76
CA VAL A 203 -14.70 0.37 -2.21
C VAL A 203 -13.42 -0.42 -2.36
N VAL A 204 -13.40 -1.40 -3.26
CA VAL A 204 -12.23 -2.23 -3.54
C VAL A 204 -11.79 -2.08 -4.99
N PHE A 205 -10.53 -1.70 -5.18
CA PHE A 205 -9.85 -1.71 -6.48
C PHE A 205 -8.99 -2.96 -6.58
N TYR A 206 -9.27 -3.81 -7.55
CA TYR A 206 -8.61 -5.10 -7.72
C TYR A 206 -8.04 -5.24 -9.13
N GLY A 207 -6.80 -5.74 -9.24
CA GLY A 207 -6.19 -5.97 -10.53
C GLY A 207 -4.74 -6.43 -10.46
N LYS A 208 -4.01 -6.32 -11.59
CA LYS A 208 -2.59 -6.62 -11.65
C LYS A 208 -1.78 -5.44 -11.13
N GLY A 209 -1.04 -5.64 -10.04
CA GLY A 209 -0.24 -4.60 -9.40
C GLY A 209 1.08 -4.26 -10.10
N ALA A 210 1.53 -5.09 -11.06
CA ALA A 210 2.77 -4.91 -11.79
C ALA A 210 2.72 -5.58 -13.17
N GLY A 211 3.73 -5.33 -13.99
CA GLY A 211 3.92 -5.92 -15.30
C GLY A 211 4.02 -4.87 -16.41
N LYS A 212 4.70 -5.22 -17.51
CA LYS A 212 4.98 -4.30 -18.62
C LYS A 212 3.72 -3.64 -19.19
N LEU A 213 2.73 -4.43 -19.59
CA LEU A 213 1.49 -3.93 -20.19
C LEU A 213 0.59 -3.20 -19.17
N PRO A 214 0.34 -3.72 -17.97
CA PRO A 214 -0.42 -2.99 -16.95
C PRO A 214 0.17 -1.62 -16.61
N THR A 215 1.49 -1.55 -16.35
CA THR A 215 2.17 -0.28 -16.06
C THR A 215 2.13 0.68 -17.26
N ALA A 216 2.39 0.17 -18.49
CA ALA A 216 2.31 1.00 -19.68
C ALA A 216 0.89 1.55 -19.91
N SER A 217 -0.16 0.76 -19.62
CA SER A 217 -1.55 1.22 -19.71
C SER A 217 -1.82 2.42 -18.81
N ALA A 218 -1.36 2.39 -17.55
CA ALA A 218 -1.52 3.50 -16.62
C ALA A 218 -0.74 4.76 -17.05
N VAL A 219 0.51 4.59 -17.51
CA VAL A 219 1.31 5.71 -18.03
C VAL A 219 0.67 6.34 -19.27
N VAL A 220 0.13 5.52 -20.18
CA VAL A 220 -0.56 6.02 -21.38
C VAL A 220 -1.85 6.72 -21.01
N ALA A 221 -2.59 6.25 -20.01
CA ALA A 221 -3.77 6.95 -19.51
C ALA A 221 -3.40 8.35 -18.98
N ASP A 222 -2.35 8.47 -18.16
CA ASP A 222 -1.82 9.75 -17.69
C ASP A 222 -1.45 10.68 -18.86
N VAL A 223 -0.79 10.15 -19.90
CA VAL A 223 -0.45 10.95 -21.11
C VAL A 223 -1.70 11.44 -21.82
N ILE A 224 -2.73 10.59 -21.96
CA ILE A 224 -4.00 10.98 -22.58
C ILE A 224 -4.68 12.09 -21.78
N ASP A 225 -4.68 11.98 -20.45
CA ASP A 225 -5.30 12.97 -19.57
C ASP A 225 -4.52 14.30 -19.62
N ALA A 226 -3.18 14.26 -19.60
CA ALA A 226 -2.36 15.45 -19.78
C ALA A 226 -2.61 16.17 -21.13
N LEU A 227 -2.94 15.43 -22.18
CA LEU A 227 -3.25 15.98 -23.50
C LEU A 227 -4.68 16.54 -23.62
N LYS A 228 -5.65 15.91 -22.92
CA LYS A 228 -7.05 16.35 -22.96
C LYS A 228 -7.30 17.61 -22.16
N ASP A 229 -6.82 17.64 -20.91
CA ASP A 229 -7.18 18.66 -19.94
C ASP A 229 -6.13 19.77 -19.77
N GLY A 230 -4.97 19.60 -20.40
CA GLY A 230 -3.94 20.63 -20.50
C GLY A 230 -3.60 21.28 -19.16
N SER A 231 -4.04 22.53 -18.98
CA SER A 231 -3.72 23.32 -17.79
C SER A 231 -4.59 23.06 -16.56
N LYS A 232 -5.63 22.24 -16.60
CA LYS A 232 -6.59 22.08 -15.48
C LYS A 232 -6.22 20.98 -14.50
N ILE A 233 -5.44 19.99 -14.92
CA ILE A 233 -5.09 18.82 -14.08
C ILE A 233 -4.18 19.18 -12.91
N HIS A 234 -3.36 20.22 -13.03
CA HIS A 234 -2.42 20.64 -11.99
C HIS A 234 -3.06 21.18 -10.72
N ASP A 235 -4.35 21.54 -10.75
CA ASP A 235 -5.02 22.05 -9.56
C ASP A 235 -5.72 20.96 -8.74
N SER A 236 -5.94 19.80 -9.31
CA SER A 236 -6.75 18.74 -8.71
C SER A 236 -5.95 17.69 -7.94
N LEU A 237 -4.79 17.28 -8.44
CA LEU A 237 -3.91 16.31 -7.79
C LEU A 237 -2.82 17.06 -7.01
N PHE A 238 -3.02 17.23 -5.71
CA PHE A 238 -2.10 18.00 -4.89
C PHE A 238 -2.16 17.60 -3.42
N TRP A 239 -1.01 17.61 -2.75
CA TRP A 239 -0.90 17.64 -1.31
C TRP A 239 0.13 18.68 -0.85
N LYS A 240 -0.03 19.18 0.34
CA LYS A 240 0.85 20.21 0.90
C LYS A 240 2.18 19.63 1.34
N PRO A 241 3.29 20.38 1.28
CA PRO A 241 4.50 20.01 1.99
C PRO A 241 4.22 19.85 3.47
N ALA A 242 4.93 18.93 4.12
CA ALA A 242 4.93 18.79 5.57
C ALA A 242 6.38 18.72 6.06
N GLU A 243 6.64 19.15 7.28
CA GLU A 243 7.93 18.91 7.89
C GLU A 243 8.10 17.41 8.17
N LYS A 244 9.33 16.90 7.99
CA LYS A 244 9.63 15.46 8.06
C LYS A 244 9.31 14.83 9.43
N LEU A 245 9.06 15.66 10.46
CA LEU A 245 8.78 15.27 11.85
C LEU A 245 7.36 15.65 12.31
N ASP A 246 6.57 16.37 11.50
CA ASP A 246 5.27 16.91 11.93
C ASP A 246 4.15 15.86 12.02
N HIS A 247 4.34 14.71 11.41
CA HIS A 247 3.39 13.62 11.52
C HIS A 247 3.87 12.68 12.63
N GLN A 248 3.41 12.93 13.85
CA GLN A 248 3.35 11.88 14.84
C GLN A 248 2.36 10.85 14.29
N LEU A 249 2.91 9.79 13.71
CA LEU A 249 2.17 8.56 13.49
C LEU A 249 1.77 8.07 14.89
N MET A 250 0.65 8.59 15.39
CA MET A 250 0.14 8.19 16.68
C MET A 250 -0.37 6.76 16.48
N ASP A 251 0.35 5.81 17.05
CA ASP A 251 -0.14 4.43 17.17
C ASP A 251 -1.30 4.43 18.17
N THR A 252 -2.44 4.93 17.71
CA THR A 252 -3.70 4.92 18.47
C THR A 252 -4.58 3.75 18.06
N ALA A 253 -4.18 3.01 17.03
CA ALA A 253 -4.91 1.84 16.59
C ALA A 253 -4.77 0.72 17.63
N ARG A 254 -5.92 0.22 18.10
CA ARG A 254 -5.96 -0.95 18.98
C ARG A 254 -5.99 -2.20 18.10
N TYR A 255 -4.97 -3.04 18.24
CA TYR A 255 -4.85 -4.30 17.52
C TYR A 255 -5.03 -5.49 18.45
N SER A 256 -5.59 -6.56 17.91
CA SER A 256 -5.44 -7.89 18.50
C SER A 256 -4.18 -8.51 17.92
N TYR A 257 -3.32 -9.04 18.76
CA TYR A 257 -2.04 -9.63 18.34
C TYR A 257 -2.12 -11.15 18.35
N TYR A 258 -1.60 -11.76 17.29
CA TYR A 258 -1.20 -13.15 17.31
C TYR A 258 0.27 -13.23 17.74
N ILE A 259 0.56 -14.02 18.77
CA ILE A 259 1.90 -14.17 19.31
C ILE A 259 2.31 -15.64 19.23
N ARG A 260 3.36 -15.94 18.48
CA ARG A 260 4.02 -17.25 18.48
C ARG A 260 5.21 -17.21 19.44
N THR A 261 5.23 -18.16 20.39
CA THR A 261 6.32 -18.32 21.35
C THR A 261 6.93 -19.70 21.22
N ALA A 262 8.26 -19.80 21.43
CA ALA A 262 8.96 -21.07 21.50
C ALA A 262 9.26 -21.41 22.98
N GLY A 263 8.70 -22.53 23.47
CA GLY A 263 9.01 -23.05 24.81
C GLY A 263 8.38 -22.30 25.98
N VAL A 264 7.50 -21.34 25.74
CA VAL A 264 6.79 -20.60 26.79
C VAL A 264 5.33 -21.06 26.82
N PRO A 265 4.82 -21.61 27.95
CA PRO A 265 3.41 -21.96 28.07
C PRO A 265 2.52 -20.73 27.94
N ALA A 266 1.35 -20.88 27.31
CA ALA A 266 0.39 -19.77 27.14
C ALA A 266 0.01 -19.11 28.48
N ALA A 267 -0.04 -19.84 29.57
CA ALA A 267 -0.32 -19.35 30.92
C ALA A 267 0.78 -18.41 31.51
N ALA A 268 1.95 -18.37 30.87
CA ALA A 268 3.06 -17.49 31.30
C ALA A 268 3.17 -16.22 30.45
N LEU A 269 2.27 -16.02 29.48
CA LEU A 269 2.20 -14.79 28.71
C LEU A 269 1.52 -13.70 29.55
N PRO A 270 2.06 -12.47 29.56
CA PRO A 270 1.36 -11.36 30.21
C PRO A 270 0.00 -11.15 29.53
N ASN A 271 -1.00 -10.76 30.31
CA ASN A 271 -2.25 -10.27 29.74
C ASN A 271 -1.93 -8.99 28.94
N VAL A 272 -1.91 -9.10 27.64
CA VAL A 272 -1.68 -7.99 26.71
C VAL A 272 -2.99 -7.28 26.44
#